data_0b2541937c766ac6ca22649538022858
#
_entry.id   0b2541937c766ac6ca22649538022858
#
_cell.length_a   1.000
_cell.length_b   1.000
_cell.length_c   1.000
_cell.angle_alpha   90.00
_cell.angle_beta   90.00
_cell.angle_gamma   90.00
#
_symmetry.space_group_name_H-M   'P 1'
#
loop_
_entity.id
_entity.type
_entity.pdbx_description
1 polymer ?
#
loop_
_entity_poly.entity_id
_entity_poly.type
_entity_poly.pdbx_seq_one_letter_code
_entity_poly.pdbx_strand_id
1 'polypeptide(L)'
;MKPTEIIENLPYQTPFLFVDALTAVSEKGITGNYTFKENEFFYKGHFKENPITPGVILTETMAQIGLVCLGIYLLKDEITTRVKPQIALTSSQVDFYVPVLPNEKVTVISEIEYFRFHKLKCKVKMMNSKNELVCRGSISGMIIAK
;
A
#
# COMPACT_ATOMS: atom_id res chain seq x y z
N MET A 1 0.00 9.56 16.08
CA MET A 1 -0.59 8.25 15.79
C MET A 1 0.55 7.26 15.53
N LYS A 2 0.51 6.14 16.21
CA LYS A 2 1.54 5.11 16.11
C LYS A 2 1.32 4.24 14.86
N PRO A 3 2.38 3.61 14.32
CA PRO A 3 2.24 2.70 13.17
C PRO A 3 1.14 1.65 13.34
N THR A 4 1.05 1.02 14.52
CA THR A 4 0.03 0.01 14.80
C THR A 4 -1.38 0.58 14.73
N GLU A 5 -1.57 1.82 15.18
CA GLU A 5 -2.87 2.49 15.12
C GLU A 5 -3.29 2.80 13.68
N ILE A 6 -2.33 3.14 12.82
CA ILE A 6 -2.60 3.37 11.41
C ILE A 6 -3.12 2.08 10.78
N ILE A 7 -2.46 0.97 11.03
CA ILE A 7 -2.85 -0.34 10.48
C ILE A 7 -4.24 -0.74 10.98
N GLU A 8 -4.52 -0.52 12.27
CA GLU A 8 -5.84 -0.81 12.85
C GLU A 8 -6.97 0.00 12.21
N ASN A 9 -6.66 1.15 11.65
CA ASN A 9 -7.64 2.02 10.98
C ASN A 9 -7.80 1.74 9.49
N LEU A 10 -7.07 0.78 8.94
CA LEU A 10 -7.21 0.40 7.53
C LEU A 10 -8.62 -0.19 7.29
N PRO A 11 -9.27 0.18 6.19
CA PRO A 11 -10.61 -0.35 5.86
C PRO A 11 -10.57 -1.75 5.23
N TYR A 12 -9.43 -2.40 5.27
CA TYR A 12 -9.23 -3.71 4.65
C TYR A 12 -9.19 -4.82 5.68
N GLN A 13 -9.51 -6.02 5.26
CA GLN A 13 -9.35 -7.23 6.06
C GLN A 13 -8.93 -8.38 5.15
N THR A 14 -8.37 -9.42 5.76
CA THR A 14 -8.02 -10.65 5.03
C THR A 14 -9.25 -11.16 4.26
N PRO A 15 -9.10 -11.54 2.97
CA PRO A 15 -7.85 -11.79 2.26
C PRO A 15 -7.29 -10.60 1.47
N PHE A 16 -7.77 -9.38 1.68
CA PHE A 16 -7.35 -8.21 0.91
C PHE A 16 -6.63 -7.16 1.77
N LEU A 17 -5.83 -7.62 2.73
CA LEU A 17 -4.98 -6.76 3.56
C LEU A 17 -3.52 -7.10 3.27
N PHE A 18 -2.78 -6.13 2.70
CA PHE A 18 -1.41 -6.31 2.25
C PHE A 18 -0.44 -5.36 2.97
N VAL A 19 -0.57 -5.30 4.29
CA VAL A 19 0.30 -4.49 5.16
C VAL A 19 0.64 -5.31 6.39
N ASP A 20 1.92 -5.56 6.62
CA ASP A 20 2.38 -6.23 7.84
C ASP A 20 2.85 -5.23 8.89
N ALA A 21 3.67 -4.26 8.49
CA ALA A 21 4.24 -3.29 9.41
C ALA A 21 4.58 -1.99 8.70
N LEU A 22 4.58 -0.91 9.47
CA LEU A 22 5.06 0.39 9.02
C LEU A 22 6.32 0.71 9.83
N THR A 23 7.42 1.01 9.15
CA THR A 23 8.73 1.21 9.77
C THR A 23 9.15 2.67 9.86
N ALA A 24 8.53 3.53 9.07
CA ALA A 24 8.78 4.97 9.13
C ALA A 24 7.51 5.70 8.71
N VAL A 25 7.12 6.71 9.47
CA VAL A 25 5.92 7.51 9.21
C VAL A 25 6.22 8.97 9.51
N SER A 26 5.92 9.83 8.56
CA SER A 26 6.01 11.28 8.74
C SER A 26 4.98 11.96 7.83
N GLU A 27 4.85 13.26 7.96
CA GLU A 27 3.96 14.04 7.08
C GLU A 27 4.46 14.10 5.63
N LYS A 28 5.70 13.69 5.38
CA LYS A 28 6.31 13.71 4.05
C LYS A 28 6.29 12.37 3.36
N GLY A 29 6.08 11.29 4.09
CA GLY A 29 6.09 9.97 3.50
C GLY A 29 5.96 8.84 4.50
N ILE A 30 5.96 7.63 3.98
CA ILE A 30 5.76 6.43 4.79
C ILE A 30 6.54 5.27 4.17
N THR A 31 7.01 4.39 5.04
CA THR A 31 7.66 3.14 4.62
C THR A 31 7.00 1.99 5.38
N GLY A 32 6.69 0.93 4.66
CA GLY A 32 6.11 -0.25 5.27
C GLY A 32 6.47 -1.50 4.48
N ASN A 33 6.03 -2.64 4.99
CA ASN A 33 6.37 -3.91 4.35
C ASN A 33 5.20 -4.90 4.39
N TYR A 34 5.30 -5.89 3.53
CA TYR A 34 4.39 -7.02 3.47
C TYR A 34 5.14 -8.25 2.97
N THR A 35 4.88 -9.40 3.57
CA THR A 35 5.39 -10.68 3.07
C THR A 35 4.22 -11.43 2.43
N PHE A 36 4.35 -11.72 1.13
CA PHE A 36 3.32 -12.47 0.41
C PHE A 36 3.34 -13.91 0.86
N LYS A 37 2.20 -14.40 1.34
CA LYS A 37 2.08 -15.75 1.86
C LYS A 37 1.82 -16.73 0.72
N GLU A 38 2.32 -17.94 0.85
CA GLU A 38 2.20 -18.97 -0.16
C GLU A 38 0.74 -19.31 -0.50
N ASN A 39 -0.16 -19.14 0.46
CA ASN A 39 -1.59 -19.44 0.30
C ASN A 39 -2.46 -18.24 -0.07
N GLU A 40 -1.87 -17.15 -0.56
CA GLU A 40 -2.67 -16.03 -1.04
C GLU A 40 -3.61 -16.49 -2.16
N PHE A 41 -4.82 -15.95 -2.17
CA PHE A 41 -5.89 -16.44 -3.04
C PHE A 41 -5.57 -16.34 -4.55
N PHE A 42 -4.74 -15.39 -4.96
CA PHE A 42 -4.43 -15.13 -6.37
C PHE A 42 -3.40 -16.08 -6.98
N TYR A 43 -2.63 -16.79 -6.16
CA TYR A 43 -1.56 -17.65 -6.68
C TYR A 43 -2.07 -18.89 -7.41
N LYS A 44 -3.27 -19.36 -7.11
CA LYS A 44 -3.86 -20.54 -7.78
C LYS A 44 -4.10 -20.30 -9.27
N GLY A 45 -4.41 -19.07 -9.64
CA GLY A 45 -4.73 -18.74 -11.03
C GLY A 45 -3.66 -17.93 -11.75
N HIS A 46 -2.68 -17.42 -11.05
CA HIS A 46 -1.69 -16.51 -11.63
C HIS A 46 -0.26 -16.96 -11.30
N PHE A 47 0.35 -17.82 -12.06
CA PHE A 47 -0.14 -18.54 -13.23
C PHE A 47 -0.28 -20.02 -12.92
N LYS A 48 -0.88 -20.81 -13.84
CA LYS A 48 -0.95 -22.27 -13.68
C LYS A 48 0.43 -22.85 -13.41
N GLU A 49 0.57 -23.59 -12.27
CA GLU A 49 1.82 -24.26 -11.88
C GLU A 49 3.04 -23.33 -11.77
N ASN A 50 2.86 -22.02 -11.84
CA ASN A 50 3.93 -21.04 -11.73
C ASN A 50 3.41 -19.78 -11.03
N PRO A 51 3.29 -19.81 -9.70
CA PRO A 51 2.72 -18.68 -8.96
C PRO A 51 3.64 -17.47 -8.98
N ILE A 52 3.10 -16.36 -9.46
CA ILE A 52 3.76 -15.06 -9.49
C ILE A 52 2.75 -14.05 -8.99
N THR A 53 3.18 -13.09 -8.20
CA THR A 53 2.28 -12.06 -7.67
C THR A 53 1.80 -11.17 -8.81
N PRO A 54 0.48 -11.05 -9.01
CA PRO A 54 -0.04 -10.17 -10.07
C PRO A 54 0.41 -8.72 -9.90
N GLY A 55 0.75 -8.06 -11.01
CA GLY A 55 1.12 -6.65 -10.97
C GLY A 55 0.05 -5.77 -10.35
N VAL A 56 -1.22 -6.10 -10.56
CA VAL A 56 -2.33 -5.35 -9.94
C VAL A 56 -2.33 -5.48 -8.41
N ILE A 57 -1.87 -6.60 -7.87
CA ILE A 57 -1.73 -6.80 -6.42
C ILE A 57 -0.52 -6.04 -5.89
N LEU A 58 0.58 -5.98 -6.65
CA LEU A 58 1.73 -5.15 -6.27
C LEU A 58 1.32 -3.68 -6.21
N THR A 59 0.54 -3.22 -7.18
CA THR A 59 0.00 -1.87 -7.19
C THR A 59 -0.90 -1.63 -5.97
N GLU A 60 -1.76 -2.59 -5.65
CA GLU A 60 -2.63 -2.50 -4.47
C GLU A 60 -1.82 -2.45 -3.17
N THR A 61 -0.77 -3.26 -3.07
CA THR A 61 0.12 -3.24 -1.90
C THR A 61 0.78 -1.87 -1.73
N MET A 62 1.28 -1.30 -2.83
CA MET A 62 1.83 0.06 -2.80
C MET A 62 0.77 1.09 -2.42
N ALA A 63 -0.45 0.93 -2.89
CA ALA A 63 -1.55 1.83 -2.56
C ALA A 63 -1.94 1.74 -1.09
N GLN A 64 -2.05 0.53 -0.54
CA GLN A 64 -2.41 0.35 0.86
C GLN A 64 -1.36 0.93 1.80
N ILE A 65 -0.09 0.63 1.56
CA ILE A 65 1.01 1.14 2.41
C ILE A 65 1.30 2.61 2.10
N GLY A 66 1.49 2.94 0.83
CA GLY A 66 2.02 4.23 0.41
C GLY A 66 1.01 5.36 0.35
N LEU A 67 -0.25 5.03 0.09
CA LEU A 67 -1.30 6.04 -0.07
C LEU A 67 -2.28 6.00 1.11
N VAL A 68 -2.89 4.86 1.39
CA VAL A 68 -3.95 4.76 2.39
C VAL A 68 -3.42 4.93 3.81
N CYS A 69 -2.34 4.22 4.15
CA CYS A 69 -1.71 4.39 5.47
C CYS A 69 -1.25 5.83 5.69
N LEU A 70 -0.61 6.43 4.69
CA LEU A 70 -0.18 7.83 4.78
C LEU A 70 -1.38 8.77 4.94
N GLY A 71 -2.43 8.55 4.16
CA GLY A 71 -3.65 9.35 4.26
C GLY A 71 -4.30 9.27 5.64
N ILE A 72 -4.32 8.09 6.24
CA ILE A 72 -4.82 7.92 7.61
C ILE A 72 -3.97 8.73 8.59
N TYR A 73 -2.66 8.68 8.45
CA TYR A 73 -1.76 9.46 9.30
C TYR A 73 -1.99 10.98 9.14
N LEU A 74 -2.14 11.44 7.90
CA LEU A 74 -2.38 12.87 7.64
C LEU A 74 -3.72 13.35 8.19
N LEU A 75 -4.69 12.44 8.32
CA LEU A 75 -6.03 12.73 8.83
C LEU A 75 -6.21 12.35 10.30
N LYS A 76 -5.13 12.06 11.00
CA LYS A 76 -5.18 11.51 12.37
C LYS A 76 -6.04 12.31 13.35
N ASP A 77 -6.08 13.63 13.18
CA ASP A 77 -6.86 14.50 14.06
C ASP A 77 -8.36 14.52 13.71
N GLU A 78 -8.72 13.98 12.55
CA GLU A 78 -10.11 13.95 12.07
C GLU A 78 -10.74 12.56 12.22
N ILE A 79 -9.95 11.55 12.60
CA ILE A 79 -10.43 10.18 12.77
C ILE A 79 -11.10 10.04 14.14
N THR A 80 -12.34 9.58 14.11
CA THR A 80 -13.11 9.27 15.32
C THR A 80 -13.62 7.83 15.22
N THR A 81 -14.23 7.32 16.29
CA THR A 81 -14.86 6.00 16.27
C THR A 81 -15.99 5.90 15.24
N ARG A 82 -16.54 7.04 14.82
CA ARG A 82 -17.66 7.12 13.86
C ARG A 82 -17.18 7.43 12.44
N VAL A 83 -16.05 8.12 12.31
CA VAL A 83 -15.55 8.55 11.00
C VAL A 83 -14.23 7.85 10.75
N LYS A 84 -14.27 6.83 9.90
CA LYS A 84 -13.06 6.16 9.41
C LYS A 84 -12.89 6.55 7.96
N PRO A 85 -11.79 7.22 7.62
CA PRO A 85 -11.56 7.64 6.24
C PRO A 85 -11.36 6.44 5.33
N GLN A 86 -12.00 6.49 4.18
CA GLN A 86 -11.74 5.56 3.10
C GLN A 86 -11.10 6.36 1.97
N ILE A 87 -10.10 5.77 1.34
CA ILE A 87 -9.40 6.41 0.24
C ILE A 87 -9.58 5.52 -0.98
N ALA A 88 -10.24 6.06 -2.00
CA ALA A 88 -10.45 5.36 -3.25
C ALA A 88 -9.42 5.81 -4.27
N LEU A 89 -8.83 4.85 -4.99
CA LEU A 89 -7.88 5.16 -6.05
C LEU A 89 -8.57 5.96 -7.16
N THR A 90 -7.90 7.01 -7.62
CA THR A 90 -8.34 7.82 -8.75
C THR A 90 -7.42 7.68 -9.94
N SER A 91 -6.15 7.37 -9.71
CA SER A 91 -5.16 7.21 -10.77
C SER A 91 -3.99 6.39 -10.28
N SER A 92 -3.46 5.55 -11.15
CA SER A 92 -2.21 4.86 -10.90
C SER A 92 -1.45 4.73 -12.22
N GLN A 93 -0.15 4.98 -12.16
CA GLN A 93 0.75 4.79 -13.28
C GLN A 93 2.00 4.13 -12.72
N VAL A 94 2.13 2.83 -12.99
CA VAL A 94 3.15 1.99 -12.36
C VAL A 94 3.90 1.20 -13.42
N ASP A 95 5.23 1.20 -13.32
CA ASP A 95 6.09 0.37 -14.15
C ASP A 95 6.66 -0.76 -13.30
N PHE A 96 6.75 -1.95 -13.88
CA PHE A 96 7.18 -3.16 -13.20
C PHE A 96 8.49 -3.66 -13.80
N TYR A 97 9.42 -4.08 -12.94
CA TYR A 97 10.78 -4.44 -13.35
C TYR A 97 11.18 -5.85 -12.95
N VAL A 98 10.75 -6.34 -11.80
CA VAL A 98 11.13 -7.67 -11.29
C VAL A 98 9.89 -8.36 -10.73
N PRO A 99 9.71 -9.66 -10.98
CA PRO A 99 8.58 -10.39 -10.40
C PRO A 99 8.76 -10.61 -8.90
N VAL A 100 7.64 -10.77 -8.21
CA VAL A 100 7.59 -11.13 -6.79
C VAL A 100 6.95 -12.51 -6.68
N LEU A 101 7.65 -13.43 -6.03
CA LEU A 101 7.22 -14.81 -5.84
C LEU A 101 6.59 -14.99 -4.47
N PRO A 102 5.86 -16.12 -4.24
CA PRO A 102 5.36 -16.43 -2.90
C PRO A 102 6.48 -16.45 -1.86
N ASN A 103 6.16 -16.05 -0.64
CA ASN A 103 7.07 -15.97 0.50
C ASN A 103 8.09 -14.83 0.43
N GLU A 104 8.04 -14.00 -0.60
CA GLU A 104 8.92 -12.83 -0.67
C GLU A 104 8.39 -11.67 0.14
N LYS A 105 9.28 -10.99 0.86
CA LYS A 105 8.99 -9.75 1.58
C LYS A 105 9.31 -8.56 0.67
N VAL A 106 8.38 -7.63 0.59
CA VAL A 106 8.57 -6.38 -0.13
C VAL A 106 8.51 -5.20 0.83
N THR A 107 9.27 -4.16 0.52
CA THR A 107 9.26 -2.90 1.26
C THR A 107 8.76 -1.81 0.33
N VAL A 108 7.74 -1.09 0.79
CA VAL A 108 7.14 0.02 0.04
C VAL A 108 7.59 1.33 0.65
N ILE A 109 8.09 2.22 -0.19
CA ILE A 109 8.55 3.55 0.21
C ILE A 109 7.75 4.57 -0.56
N SER A 110 7.05 5.43 0.16
CA SER A 110 6.16 6.44 -0.42
C SER A 110 6.57 7.82 0.01
N GLU A 111 6.52 8.75 -0.94
CA GLU A 111 6.83 10.16 -0.73
C GLU A 111 5.66 10.98 -1.25
N ILE A 112 5.17 11.90 -0.42
CA ILE A 112 4.03 12.74 -0.80
C ILE A 112 4.42 13.72 -1.90
N GLU A 113 3.58 13.84 -2.92
CA GLU A 113 3.67 14.93 -3.89
C GLU A 113 2.78 16.09 -3.46
N TYR A 114 1.53 15.80 -3.13
CA TYR A 114 0.62 16.80 -2.57
C TYR A 114 -0.55 16.13 -1.85
N PHE A 115 -1.13 16.87 -0.93
CA PHE A 115 -2.37 16.52 -0.27
C PHE A 115 -3.22 17.80 -0.18
N ARG A 116 -4.24 17.89 -1.01
CA ARG A 116 -5.11 19.07 -1.07
C ARG A 116 -6.46 18.71 -1.68
N PHE A 117 -7.49 19.42 -1.25
CA PHE A 117 -8.86 19.22 -1.76
C PHE A 117 -9.29 17.75 -1.65
N HIS A 118 -8.96 17.09 -0.53
CA HIS A 118 -9.25 15.69 -0.26
C HIS A 118 -8.58 14.70 -1.24
N LYS A 119 -7.62 15.16 -2.02
CA LYS A 119 -6.85 14.32 -2.93
C LYS A 119 -5.40 14.19 -2.44
N LEU A 120 -4.96 12.95 -2.33
CA LEU A 120 -3.58 12.62 -1.98
C LEU A 120 -2.89 11.99 -3.19
N LYS A 121 -1.72 12.49 -3.53
CA LYS A 121 -0.89 11.92 -4.58
C LYS A 121 0.51 11.65 -4.03
N CYS A 122 1.02 10.46 -4.32
CA CYS A 122 2.33 10.01 -3.85
C CYS A 122 3.16 9.41 -4.97
N LYS A 123 4.47 9.55 -4.84
CA LYS A 123 5.43 8.74 -5.58
C LYS A 123 5.77 7.54 -4.73
N VAL A 124 5.60 6.36 -5.28
CA VAL A 124 5.73 5.12 -4.51
C VAL A 124 6.66 4.16 -5.25
N LYS A 125 7.48 3.47 -4.50
CA LYS A 125 8.33 2.40 -5.03
C LYS A 125 8.30 1.19 -4.11
N MET A 126 8.56 0.02 -4.71
CA MET A 126 8.62 -1.24 -3.99
C MET A 126 9.97 -1.89 -4.23
N MET A 127 10.61 -2.31 -3.14
CA MET A 127 11.89 -3.03 -3.16
C MET A 127 11.68 -4.44 -2.63
N ASN A 128 12.42 -5.41 -3.17
CA ASN A 128 12.41 -6.76 -2.61
C ASN A 128 13.50 -6.92 -1.54
N SER A 129 13.63 -8.13 -0.96
CA SER A 129 14.61 -8.39 0.11
C SER A 129 16.06 -8.36 -0.37
N LYS A 130 16.29 -8.41 -1.69
CA LYS A 130 17.61 -8.26 -2.29
C LYS A 130 17.91 -6.81 -2.64
N ASN A 131 17.05 -5.89 -2.22
CA ASN A 131 17.17 -4.46 -2.49
C ASN A 131 17.09 -4.12 -3.99
N GLU A 132 16.35 -4.94 -4.75
CA GLU A 132 16.05 -4.67 -6.15
C GLU A 132 14.75 -3.90 -6.27
N LEU A 133 14.69 -2.98 -7.24
CA LEU A 133 13.47 -2.23 -7.53
C LEU A 133 12.47 -3.14 -8.24
N VAL A 134 11.35 -3.44 -7.58
CA VAL A 134 10.29 -4.28 -8.12
C VAL A 134 9.37 -3.50 -9.04
N CYS A 135 8.89 -2.38 -8.56
CA CYS A 135 8.01 -1.49 -9.32
C CYS A 135 8.04 -0.10 -8.71
N ARG A 136 7.60 0.89 -9.47
CA ARG A 136 7.47 2.26 -8.99
C ARG A 136 6.48 3.03 -9.85
N GLY A 137 5.94 4.09 -9.29
CA GLY A 137 5.04 4.95 -10.04
C GLY A 137 4.42 6.03 -9.19
N SER A 138 3.38 6.64 -9.76
CA SER A 138 2.57 7.64 -9.09
C SER A 138 1.19 7.06 -8.83
N ILE A 139 0.72 7.24 -7.61
CA ILE A 139 -0.60 6.75 -7.20
C ILE A 139 -1.33 7.91 -6.53
N SER A 140 -2.58 8.12 -6.90
CA SER A 140 -3.42 9.12 -6.26
C SER A 140 -4.78 8.56 -5.88
N GLY A 141 -5.38 9.17 -4.87
CA GLY A 141 -6.68 8.78 -4.39
C GLY A 141 -7.43 9.95 -3.79
N MET A 142 -8.74 9.76 -3.64
CA MET A 142 -9.63 10.73 -3.01
C MET A 142 -10.12 10.18 -1.69
N ILE A 143 -10.19 11.05 -0.70
CA ILE A 143 -10.76 10.68 0.59
C ILE A 143 -12.27 10.71 0.47
N ILE A 144 -12.87 9.59 0.80
CA ILE A 144 -14.32 9.45 0.91
C ILE A 144 -14.62 9.42 2.40
N ALA A 145 -15.12 10.53 2.93
CA ALA A 145 -15.47 10.62 4.33
C ALA A 145 -16.84 9.97 4.55
N LYS A 146 -16.90 8.99 5.44
CA LYS A 146 -18.16 8.46 5.96
C LYS A 146 -18.04 8.21 7.43
#